data_241f9f2b76268a9dea4ed4ae306e8c66
#
_entry.id   241f9f2b76268a9dea4ed4ae306e8c66
#
_cell.length_a   1.000
_cell.length_b   1.000
_cell.length_c   1.000
_cell.angle_alpha   90.00
_cell.angle_beta   90.00
_cell.angle_gamma   90.00
#
_symmetry.space_group_name_H-M   'P 1'
#
loop_
_entity.id
_entity.type
_entity.pdbx_description
1 polymer ?
#
loop_
_entity_poly.entity_id
_entity_poly.type
_entity_poly.pdbx_seq_one_letter_code
_entity_poly.pdbx_strand_id
1 'polypeptide(L)'
;MSARPEALVAIYADESCLGNGREGDNPGGAGVLLEFRQRDAEPLVRRDLWVSEPATTNNRMALRSVIESMTAISRKGRRFRVTFTTDSRYIVDGMTQWVHDWARRGWTRKAGPIENLELWKQAVAAASEHAVYWRWVRGHAGHAQNEYANDIAVRAAGDQSSSAGLVESGFDAWISARLAKARPTVLEPFPDGAIFRASRTLPTPHPASP
;
A
#
# COMPACT_ATOMS: atom_id res chain seq x y z
N MET A 1 -21.53 26.39 1.85
CA MET A 1 -21.64 25.09 1.15
C MET A 1 -20.76 24.13 1.91
N SER A 2 -21.34 23.13 2.60
CA SER A 2 -20.55 22.08 3.28
C SER A 2 -19.79 21.29 2.22
N ALA A 3 -18.44 21.24 2.33
CA ALA A 3 -17.63 20.42 1.44
C ALA A 3 -18.13 18.97 1.56
N ARG A 4 -18.36 18.30 0.42
CA ARG A 4 -18.68 16.87 0.42
C ARG A 4 -17.56 16.13 1.18
N PRO A 5 -17.89 15.22 2.10
CA PRO A 5 -16.85 14.44 2.76
C PRO A 5 -16.01 13.73 1.71
N GLU A 6 -14.71 13.73 1.91
CA GLU A 6 -13.77 13.01 1.04
C GLU A 6 -14.15 11.52 0.97
N ALA A 7 -14.18 10.95 -0.22
CA ALA A 7 -14.49 9.53 -0.39
C ALA A 7 -13.46 8.65 0.33
N LEU A 8 -13.91 7.52 0.86
CA LEU A 8 -13.07 6.53 1.54
C LEU A 8 -12.60 5.47 0.56
N VAL A 9 -11.32 5.12 0.65
CA VAL A 9 -10.68 4.02 -0.08
C VAL A 9 -9.98 3.11 0.94
N ALA A 10 -10.18 1.81 0.84
CA ALA A 10 -9.37 0.82 1.54
C ALA A 10 -8.32 0.27 0.57
N ILE A 11 -7.07 0.25 1.01
CA ILE A 11 -5.93 -0.30 0.28
C ILE A 11 -5.34 -1.41 1.12
N TYR A 12 -5.16 -2.58 0.52
CA TYR A 12 -4.47 -3.73 1.10
C TYR A 12 -3.26 -4.01 0.23
N ALA A 13 -2.08 -3.99 0.83
CA ALA A 13 -0.82 -4.15 0.11
C ALA A 13 0.06 -5.21 0.77
N ASP A 14 0.78 -5.93 -0.08
CA ASP A 14 1.78 -6.90 0.32
C ASP A 14 2.91 -6.93 -0.71
N GLU A 15 4.05 -7.50 -0.35
CA GLU A 15 5.22 -7.62 -1.20
C GLU A 15 5.82 -9.01 -1.16
N SER A 16 6.50 -9.38 -2.25
CA SER A 16 7.26 -10.62 -2.34
C SER A 16 8.57 -10.37 -3.06
N CYS A 17 9.65 -10.97 -2.55
CA CYS A 17 10.95 -10.96 -3.19
C CYS A 17 11.46 -12.41 -3.27
N LEU A 18 11.50 -12.94 -4.48
CA LEU A 18 11.92 -14.32 -4.73
C LEU A 18 13.43 -14.42 -4.54
N GLY A 19 13.84 -15.25 -3.58
CA GLY A 19 15.27 -15.40 -3.24
C GLY A 19 15.81 -14.39 -2.23
N ASN A 20 14.95 -13.66 -1.53
CA ASN A 20 15.32 -12.68 -0.50
C ASN A 20 16.38 -13.26 0.47
N GLY A 21 17.52 -12.56 0.61
CA GLY A 21 18.67 -13.00 1.42
C GLY A 21 19.63 -13.96 0.73
N ARG A 22 19.47 -14.24 -0.57
CA ARG A 22 20.44 -14.99 -1.38
C ARG A 22 21.26 -14.03 -2.25
N GLU A 23 22.49 -14.44 -2.61
CA GLU A 23 23.27 -13.73 -3.62
C GLU A 23 22.63 -13.88 -5.00
N GLY A 24 22.55 -12.79 -5.77
CA GLY A 24 22.03 -12.74 -7.13
C GLY A 24 20.87 -11.78 -7.32
N ASP A 25 20.31 -11.78 -8.52
CA ASP A 25 19.14 -10.99 -8.87
C ASP A 25 17.91 -11.56 -8.15
N ASN A 26 17.37 -10.79 -7.23
CA ASN A 26 16.19 -11.16 -6.45
C ASN A 26 14.97 -10.43 -7.06
N PRO A 27 14.25 -11.05 -8.00
CA PRO A 27 13.06 -10.42 -8.56
C PRO A 27 11.99 -10.25 -7.50
N GLY A 28 11.40 -9.07 -7.44
CA GLY A 28 10.37 -8.74 -6.49
C GLY A 28 9.12 -8.20 -7.14
N GLY A 29 8.01 -8.30 -6.40
CA GLY A 29 6.72 -7.78 -6.77
C GLY A 29 6.03 -7.13 -5.58
N ALA A 30 5.21 -6.13 -5.85
CA ALA A 30 4.23 -5.59 -4.93
C ALA A 30 2.84 -5.81 -5.51
N GLY A 31 1.91 -6.26 -4.66
CA GLY A 31 0.51 -6.46 -4.99
C GLY A 31 -0.39 -5.58 -4.15
N VAL A 32 -1.43 -5.05 -4.76
CA VAL A 32 -2.37 -4.14 -4.10
C VAL A 32 -3.79 -4.48 -4.51
N LEU A 33 -4.67 -4.60 -3.52
CA LEU A 33 -6.12 -4.59 -3.70
C LEU A 33 -6.65 -3.24 -3.21
N LEU A 34 -7.43 -2.55 -4.05
CA LEU A 34 -8.17 -1.36 -3.67
C LEU A 34 -9.65 -1.67 -3.59
N GLU A 35 -10.30 -1.20 -2.53
CA GLU A 35 -11.74 -1.26 -2.35
C GLU A 35 -12.31 0.16 -2.15
N PHE A 36 -13.40 0.48 -2.82
CA PHE A 36 -14.08 1.77 -2.65
C PHE A 36 -15.55 1.69 -3.07
N ARG A 37 -16.33 2.66 -2.61
CA ARG A 37 -17.70 2.89 -3.07
C ARG A 37 -17.78 4.25 -3.76
N GLN A 38 -18.52 4.31 -4.85
CA GLN A 38 -18.77 5.61 -5.51
C GLN A 38 -19.72 6.49 -4.69
N ARG A 39 -20.66 5.84 -3.98
CA ARG A 39 -21.56 6.41 -2.97
C ARG A 39 -21.77 5.36 -1.86
N ASP A 40 -22.13 5.80 -0.65
CA ASP A 40 -22.24 4.93 0.51
C ASP A 40 -23.19 3.72 0.33
N ALA A 41 -24.28 3.88 -0.46
CA ALA A 41 -25.24 2.82 -0.73
C ALA A 41 -24.91 1.95 -1.96
N GLU A 42 -23.85 2.28 -2.71
CA GLU A 42 -23.50 1.54 -3.93
C GLU A 42 -22.67 0.29 -3.62
N PRO A 43 -22.66 -0.70 -4.55
CA PRO A 43 -21.82 -1.88 -4.43
C PRO A 43 -20.34 -1.51 -4.25
N LEU A 44 -19.61 -2.36 -3.53
CA LEU A 44 -18.18 -2.24 -3.37
C LEU A 44 -17.48 -2.50 -4.70
N VAL A 45 -16.66 -1.55 -5.13
CA VAL A 45 -15.83 -1.69 -6.32
C VAL A 45 -14.43 -2.09 -5.91
N ARG A 46 -13.87 -3.08 -6.60
CA ARG A 46 -12.52 -3.60 -6.37
C ARG A 46 -11.64 -3.36 -7.58
N ARG A 47 -10.38 -3.01 -7.33
CA ARG A 47 -9.34 -2.85 -8.36
C ARG A 47 -8.04 -3.46 -7.85
N ASP A 48 -7.30 -4.07 -8.76
CA ASP A 48 -5.96 -4.56 -8.51
C ASP A 48 -4.92 -3.63 -9.14
N LEU A 49 -3.74 -3.64 -8.52
CA LEU A 49 -2.54 -3.02 -9.05
C LEU A 49 -1.35 -3.86 -8.63
N TRP A 50 -0.37 -4.00 -9.53
CA TRP A 50 0.89 -4.66 -9.21
C TRP A 50 2.05 -4.02 -9.96
N VAL A 51 3.24 -4.19 -9.39
CA VAL A 51 4.50 -3.74 -9.97
C VAL A 51 5.60 -4.74 -9.65
N SER A 52 6.55 -4.91 -10.56
CA SER A 52 7.72 -5.76 -10.35
C SER A 52 9.02 -5.00 -10.59
N GLU A 53 10.08 -5.46 -9.93
CA GLU A 53 11.46 -5.04 -10.17
C GLU A 53 12.35 -6.29 -10.28
N PRO A 54 13.29 -6.37 -11.27
CA PRO A 54 14.07 -7.58 -11.51
C PRO A 54 15.12 -7.86 -10.43
N ALA A 55 15.60 -6.80 -9.73
CA ALA A 55 16.59 -6.90 -8.66
C ALA A 55 16.20 -5.92 -7.56
N THR A 56 15.68 -6.43 -6.43
CA THR A 56 15.08 -5.59 -5.40
C THR A 56 15.11 -6.24 -4.01
N THR A 57 14.46 -5.62 -3.05
CA THR A 57 14.24 -6.13 -1.69
C THR A 57 12.77 -5.95 -1.28
N ASN A 58 12.29 -6.72 -0.29
CA ASN A 58 10.94 -6.55 0.25
C ASN A 58 10.68 -5.09 0.68
N ASN A 59 11.63 -4.45 1.39
CA ASN A 59 11.48 -3.06 1.82
C ASN A 59 11.28 -2.09 0.65
N ARG A 60 11.98 -2.30 -0.48
CA ARG A 60 11.80 -1.48 -1.69
C ARG A 60 10.42 -1.71 -2.29
N MET A 61 9.99 -2.99 -2.42
CA MET A 61 8.69 -3.33 -2.99
C MET A 61 7.55 -2.83 -2.10
N ALA A 62 7.70 -2.87 -0.77
CA ALA A 62 6.75 -2.27 0.16
C ALA A 62 6.59 -0.75 -0.08
N LEU A 63 7.68 -0.01 -0.28
CA LEU A 63 7.62 1.41 -0.63
C LEU A 63 6.98 1.62 -2.01
N ARG A 64 7.27 0.75 -2.99
CA ARG A 64 6.64 0.78 -4.32
C ARG A 64 5.12 0.59 -4.23
N SER A 65 4.63 -0.32 -3.38
CA SER A 65 3.18 -0.50 -3.19
C SER A 65 2.49 0.79 -2.73
N VAL A 66 3.12 1.54 -1.82
CA VAL A 66 2.61 2.85 -1.37
C VAL A 66 2.63 3.86 -2.50
N ILE A 67 3.78 4.03 -3.17
CA ILE A 67 3.96 5.02 -4.24
C ILE A 67 2.93 4.77 -5.36
N GLU A 68 2.86 3.56 -5.85
CA GLU A 68 2.01 3.22 -7.00
C GLU A 68 0.51 3.34 -6.66
N SER A 69 0.07 2.82 -5.52
CA SER A 69 -1.34 2.87 -5.14
C SER A 69 -1.81 4.30 -4.85
N MET A 70 -1.01 5.09 -4.12
CA MET A 70 -1.35 6.50 -3.83
C MET A 70 -1.35 7.35 -5.10
N THR A 71 -0.37 7.16 -5.99
CA THR A 71 -0.32 7.84 -7.29
C THR A 71 -1.52 7.47 -8.17
N ALA A 72 -1.92 6.19 -8.18
CA ALA A 72 -3.04 5.73 -8.99
C ALA A 72 -4.38 6.37 -8.57
N ILE A 73 -4.59 6.62 -7.27
CA ILE A 73 -5.81 7.29 -6.79
C ILE A 73 -5.74 8.81 -6.86
N SER A 74 -4.55 9.42 -6.85
CA SER A 74 -4.34 10.89 -6.93
C SER A 74 -4.71 11.48 -8.30
N ARG A 75 -4.94 10.64 -9.30
CA ARG A 75 -5.31 11.10 -10.65
C ARG A 75 -6.51 12.06 -10.57
N LYS A 76 -6.39 13.22 -11.21
CA LYS A 76 -7.39 14.33 -11.22
C LYS A 76 -7.39 15.20 -9.96
N GLY A 77 -6.33 15.23 -9.15
CA GLY A 77 -6.21 16.13 -7.99
C GLY A 77 -7.26 15.88 -6.89
N ARG A 78 -7.80 14.66 -6.80
CA ARG A 78 -8.80 14.32 -5.76
C ARG A 78 -8.09 13.84 -4.50
N ARG A 79 -8.53 14.38 -3.37
CA ARG A 79 -8.11 13.92 -2.05
C ARG A 79 -9.08 12.85 -1.53
N PHE A 80 -8.54 11.83 -0.87
CA PHE A 80 -9.29 10.72 -0.30
C PHE A 80 -8.94 10.52 1.18
N ARG A 81 -9.87 9.93 1.92
CA ARG A 81 -9.59 9.25 3.16
C ARG A 81 -9.15 7.82 2.79
N VAL A 82 -7.99 7.40 3.27
CA VAL A 82 -7.40 6.12 2.89
C VAL A 82 -7.12 5.29 4.14
N THR A 83 -7.65 4.08 4.21
CA THR A 83 -7.15 3.06 5.15
C THR A 83 -6.14 2.21 4.40
N PHE A 84 -4.86 2.36 4.71
CA PHE A 84 -3.77 1.58 4.12
C PHE A 84 -3.38 0.44 5.06
N THR A 85 -3.67 -0.79 4.66
CA THR A 85 -3.43 -2.01 5.44
C THR A 85 -2.31 -2.83 4.82
N THR A 86 -1.30 -3.18 5.62
CA THR A 86 -0.17 -4.01 5.22
C THR A 86 0.37 -4.79 6.42
N ASP A 87 1.07 -5.90 6.20
CA ASP A 87 1.81 -6.61 7.22
C ASP A 87 3.27 -6.12 7.35
N SER A 88 3.68 -5.18 6.50
CA SER A 88 4.99 -4.54 6.57
C SER A 88 5.10 -3.54 7.72
N ARG A 89 5.75 -3.94 8.81
CA ARG A 89 6.12 -3.02 9.90
C ARG A 89 6.99 -1.88 9.41
N TYR A 90 7.83 -2.15 8.41
CA TYR A 90 8.70 -1.14 7.80
C TYR A 90 7.87 0.05 7.29
N ILE A 91 6.75 -0.19 6.62
CA ILE A 91 5.86 0.88 6.15
C ILE A 91 5.11 1.54 7.30
N VAL A 92 4.46 0.78 8.17
CA VAL A 92 3.60 1.36 9.21
C VAL A 92 4.42 2.19 10.20
N ASP A 93 5.52 1.64 10.74
CA ASP A 93 6.38 2.37 11.69
C ASP A 93 7.10 3.53 10.99
N GLY A 94 7.52 3.34 9.74
CA GLY A 94 8.11 4.39 8.92
C GLY A 94 7.20 5.58 8.72
N MET A 95 5.97 5.36 8.26
CA MET A 95 5.00 6.43 7.96
C MET A 95 4.42 7.09 9.22
N THR A 96 4.31 6.36 10.33
CA THR A 96 3.74 6.91 11.57
C THR A 96 4.78 7.55 12.50
N GLN A 97 6.06 7.16 12.38
CA GLN A 97 7.11 7.59 13.30
C GLN A 97 8.35 8.13 12.59
N TRP A 98 9.04 7.32 11.76
CA TRP A 98 10.40 7.62 11.29
C TRP A 98 10.47 8.83 10.36
N VAL A 99 9.56 8.95 9.41
CA VAL A 99 9.55 10.05 8.43
C VAL A 99 9.41 11.42 9.11
N HIS A 100 8.68 11.49 10.23
CA HIS A 100 8.54 12.73 11.00
C HIS A 100 9.86 13.15 11.67
N ASP A 101 10.60 12.16 12.18
CA ASP A 101 11.88 12.40 12.81
C ASP A 101 12.95 12.74 11.78
N TRP A 102 12.95 12.06 10.63
CA TRP A 102 13.88 12.35 9.54
C TRP A 102 13.62 13.73 8.93
N ALA A 103 12.36 14.08 8.65
CA ALA A 103 12.02 15.40 8.10
C ALA A 103 12.47 16.55 9.01
N ARG A 104 12.30 16.43 10.34
CA ARG A 104 12.78 17.43 11.31
C ARG A 104 14.30 17.58 11.31
N ARG A 105 15.04 16.57 10.86
CA ARG A 105 16.51 16.55 10.78
C ARG A 105 17.05 16.72 9.37
N GLY A 106 16.24 17.27 8.45
CA GLY A 106 16.63 17.43 7.05
C GLY A 106 16.86 16.11 6.31
N TRP A 107 16.06 15.07 6.61
CA TRP A 107 16.15 13.73 6.03
C TRP A 107 17.50 13.03 6.31
N THR A 108 17.98 13.19 7.53
CA THR A 108 19.17 12.51 8.04
C THR A 108 18.88 11.73 9.33
N ARG A 109 19.75 10.78 9.68
CA ARG A 109 19.73 10.07 10.96
C ARG A 109 21.14 9.92 11.52
N LYS A 110 21.26 9.82 12.88
CA LYS A 110 22.56 9.66 13.54
C LYS A 110 23.27 8.35 13.20
N ALA A 111 22.50 7.29 12.96
CA ALA A 111 23.00 5.93 12.71
C ALA A 111 23.42 5.68 11.24
N GLY A 112 23.81 6.72 10.51
CA GLY A 112 24.24 6.60 9.10
C GLY A 112 23.13 6.92 8.09
N PRO A 113 23.33 6.61 6.80
CA PRO A 113 22.37 6.94 5.74
C PRO A 113 21.02 6.26 5.95
N ILE A 114 19.94 6.93 5.55
CA ILE A 114 18.61 6.34 5.52
C ILE A 114 18.54 5.41 4.30
N GLU A 115 18.31 4.13 4.53
CA GLU A 115 18.12 3.18 3.45
C GLU A 115 16.86 3.51 2.65
N ASN A 116 16.92 3.38 1.33
CA ASN A 116 15.83 3.70 0.39
C ASN A 116 15.28 5.14 0.51
N LEU A 117 16.12 6.10 0.87
CA LEU A 117 15.72 7.48 1.16
C LEU A 117 14.84 8.10 0.07
N GLU A 118 15.21 7.94 -1.20
CA GLU A 118 14.45 8.54 -2.30
C GLU A 118 13.08 7.89 -2.49
N LEU A 119 12.96 6.58 -2.27
CA LEU A 119 11.66 5.91 -2.26
C LEU A 119 10.80 6.37 -1.06
N TRP A 120 11.40 6.58 0.11
CA TRP A 120 10.69 7.16 1.25
C TRP A 120 10.14 8.54 0.96
N LYS A 121 10.94 9.43 0.36
CA LYS A 121 10.47 10.78 -0.03
C LYS A 121 9.33 10.71 -1.04
N GLN A 122 9.43 9.83 -2.04
CA GLN A 122 8.37 9.61 -3.03
C GLN A 122 7.09 9.07 -2.38
N ALA A 123 7.21 8.08 -1.49
CA ALA A 123 6.07 7.51 -0.79
C ALA A 123 5.38 8.54 0.12
N VAL A 124 6.15 9.35 0.85
CA VAL A 124 5.63 10.46 1.66
C VAL A 124 4.93 11.50 0.77
N ALA A 125 5.55 11.90 -0.35
CA ALA A 125 4.94 12.86 -1.28
C ALA A 125 3.60 12.35 -1.81
N ALA A 126 3.55 11.12 -2.33
CA ALA A 126 2.31 10.53 -2.85
C ALA A 126 1.23 10.39 -1.78
N ALA A 127 1.60 9.94 -0.57
CA ALA A 127 0.64 9.74 0.51
C ALA A 127 0.16 11.05 1.15
N SER A 128 0.95 12.13 1.14
CA SER A 128 0.58 13.43 1.71
C SER A 128 -0.59 14.11 0.99
N GLU A 129 -0.88 13.69 -0.24
CA GLU A 129 -2.05 14.13 -1.01
C GLU A 129 -3.38 13.67 -0.40
N HIS A 130 -3.35 12.72 0.56
CA HIS A 130 -4.51 12.06 1.14
C HIS A 130 -4.53 12.15 2.66
N ALA A 131 -5.68 11.83 3.28
CA ALA A 131 -5.78 11.62 4.72
C ALA A 131 -5.65 10.10 4.99
N VAL A 132 -4.48 9.65 5.41
CA VAL A 132 -4.17 8.21 5.50
C VAL A 132 -4.21 7.71 6.94
N TYR A 133 -4.88 6.58 7.16
CA TYR A 133 -4.77 5.75 8.35
C TYR A 133 -3.89 4.54 8.01
N TRP A 134 -2.68 4.49 8.60
CA TRP A 134 -1.73 3.38 8.44
C TRP A 134 -2.06 2.27 9.42
N ARG A 135 -2.32 1.08 8.91
CA ARG A 135 -2.76 -0.06 9.68
C ARG A 135 -1.88 -1.28 9.43
N TRP A 136 -1.42 -1.86 10.51
CA TRP A 136 -0.70 -3.12 10.47
C TRP A 136 -1.65 -4.29 10.68
N VAL A 137 -1.45 -5.37 9.91
CA VAL A 137 -2.07 -6.68 10.13
C VAL A 137 -0.99 -7.74 10.24
N ARG A 138 -1.31 -8.87 10.85
CA ARG A 138 -0.38 -9.99 10.88
C ARG A 138 -0.44 -10.71 9.53
N GLY A 139 0.70 -10.82 8.85
CA GLY A 139 0.84 -11.58 7.60
C GLY A 139 0.55 -13.06 7.80
N HIS A 140 0.03 -13.70 6.79
CA HIS A 140 -0.29 -15.14 6.74
C HIS A 140 -1.18 -15.63 7.89
N ALA A 141 -2.04 -14.78 8.42
CA ALA A 141 -2.94 -15.08 9.54
C ALA A 141 -4.42 -15.22 9.11
N GLY A 142 -4.67 -15.45 7.83
CA GLY A 142 -6.02 -15.63 7.28
C GLY A 142 -6.73 -14.33 6.89
N HIS A 143 -6.08 -13.17 6.94
CA HIS A 143 -6.66 -11.89 6.49
C HIS A 143 -6.82 -11.89 4.97
N ALA A 144 -8.05 -12.07 4.48
CA ALA A 144 -8.33 -12.36 3.08
C ALA A 144 -7.73 -11.35 2.10
N GLN A 145 -7.93 -10.05 2.34
CA GLN A 145 -7.47 -9.01 1.43
C GLN A 145 -5.94 -8.88 1.39
N ASN A 146 -5.25 -9.05 2.54
CA ASN A 146 -3.79 -9.04 2.56
C ASN A 146 -3.20 -10.29 1.88
N GLU A 147 -3.78 -11.49 2.13
CA GLU A 147 -3.32 -12.70 1.45
C GLU A 147 -3.57 -12.67 -0.06
N TYR A 148 -4.64 -12.02 -0.51
CA TYR A 148 -4.85 -11.79 -1.93
C TYR A 148 -3.80 -10.84 -2.52
N ALA A 149 -3.47 -9.76 -1.82
CA ALA A 149 -2.41 -8.85 -2.23
C ALA A 149 -1.05 -9.58 -2.30
N ASN A 150 -0.75 -10.49 -1.34
CA ASN A 150 0.42 -11.35 -1.40
C ASN A 150 0.43 -12.24 -2.65
N ASP A 151 -0.70 -12.89 -2.99
CA ASP A 151 -0.77 -13.74 -4.20
C ASP A 151 -0.52 -12.92 -5.48
N ILE A 152 -1.00 -11.67 -5.53
CA ILE A 152 -0.69 -10.74 -6.62
C ILE A 152 0.81 -10.41 -6.64
N ALA A 153 1.41 -10.11 -5.48
CA ALA A 153 2.83 -9.77 -5.37
C ALA A 153 3.74 -10.91 -5.81
N VAL A 154 3.46 -12.14 -5.36
CA VAL A 154 4.19 -13.35 -5.75
C VAL A 154 4.12 -13.56 -7.27
N ARG A 155 2.93 -13.44 -7.87
CA ARG A 155 2.76 -13.55 -9.32
C ARG A 155 3.54 -12.45 -10.05
N ALA A 156 3.43 -11.19 -9.61
CA ALA A 156 4.17 -10.08 -10.22
C ALA A 156 5.69 -10.30 -10.17
N ALA A 157 6.21 -10.81 -9.04
CA ALA A 157 7.62 -11.16 -8.89
C ALA A 157 8.04 -12.29 -9.84
N GLY A 158 7.22 -13.33 -9.98
CA GLY A 158 7.51 -14.48 -10.85
C GLY A 158 7.43 -14.13 -12.33
N ASP A 159 6.39 -13.43 -12.75
CA ASP A 159 6.12 -13.07 -14.14
C ASP A 159 6.90 -11.82 -14.59
N GLN A 160 7.54 -11.10 -13.68
CA GLN A 160 8.21 -9.81 -13.91
C GLN A 160 7.32 -8.84 -14.69
N SER A 161 6.06 -8.72 -14.26
CA SER A 161 5.02 -7.92 -14.90
C SER A 161 4.52 -6.81 -13.99
N SER A 162 4.01 -5.75 -14.61
CA SER A 162 3.36 -4.64 -13.91
C SER A 162 2.03 -4.31 -14.59
N SER A 163 1.04 -3.91 -13.81
CA SER A 163 -0.24 -3.48 -14.33
C SER A 163 -0.14 -2.09 -14.96
N ALA A 164 -0.97 -1.83 -15.97
CA ALA A 164 -1.07 -0.49 -16.58
C ALA A 164 -1.96 0.46 -15.74
N GLY A 165 -1.72 0.54 -14.41
CA GLY A 165 -2.56 1.23 -13.44
C GLY A 165 -3.60 0.32 -12.80
N LEU A 166 -4.73 0.88 -12.36
CA LEU A 166 -5.79 0.10 -11.73
C LEU A 166 -6.56 -0.72 -12.77
N VAL A 167 -6.63 -2.03 -12.55
CA VAL A 167 -7.37 -2.99 -13.39
C VAL A 167 -8.54 -3.59 -12.62
N GLU A 168 -9.43 -4.30 -13.29
CA GLU A 168 -10.51 -5.05 -12.63
C GLU A 168 -9.94 -6.14 -11.73
N SER A 169 -10.53 -6.26 -10.51
CA SER A 169 -9.98 -7.18 -9.51
C SER A 169 -10.50 -8.60 -9.70
N GLY A 170 -9.60 -9.56 -9.51
CA GLY A 170 -9.93 -10.98 -9.42
C GLY A 170 -10.33 -11.45 -8.02
N PHE A 171 -10.46 -10.56 -7.03
CA PHE A 171 -10.68 -10.90 -5.63
C PHE A 171 -11.92 -11.77 -5.40
N ASP A 172 -13.04 -11.48 -6.06
CA ASP A 172 -14.30 -12.21 -5.82
C ASP A 172 -14.20 -13.67 -6.25
N ALA A 173 -13.53 -13.95 -7.36
CA ALA A 173 -13.27 -15.32 -7.79
C ALA A 173 -12.26 -16.02 -6.86
N TRP A 174 -11.22 -15.31 -6.45
CA TRP A 174 -10.20 -15.82 -5.55
C TRP A 174 -10.76 -16.19 -4.17
N ILE A 175 -11.55 -15.29 -3.55
CA ILE A 175 -12.15 -15.57 -2.24
C ILE A 175 -13.14 -16.73 -2.28
N SER A 176 -13.93 -16.83 -3.34
CA SER A 176 -14.88 -17.94 -3.55
C SER A 176 -14.15 -19.28 -3.62
N ALA A 177 -13.05 -19.35 -4.39
CA ALA A 177 -12.22 -20.56 -4.49
C ALA A 177 -11.54 -20.93 -3.17
N ARG A 178 -11.17 -19.92 -2.36
CA ARG A 178 -10.54 -20.11 -1.05
C ARG A 178 -11.52 -20.67 -0.02
N LEU A 179 -12.73 -20.11 0.02
CA LEU A 179 -13.81 -20.58 0.90
C LEU A 179 -14.26 -22.01 0.55
N ALA A 180 -14.32 -22.35 -0.73
CA ALA A 180 -14.63 -23.70 -1.18
C ALA A 180 -13.61 -24.75 -0.70
N LYS A 181 -12.35 -24.36 -0.44
CA LYS A 181 -11.29 -25.22 0.11
C LYS A 181 -11.24 -25.23 1.64
N ALA A 182 -12.24 -24.64 2.32
CA ALA A 182 -12.34 -24.54 3.78
C ALA A 182 -11.05 -23.97 4.46
N ARG A 183 -10.34 -23.10 3.78
CA ARG A 183 -9.14 -22.46 4.38
C ARG A 183 -9.56 -21.41 5.41
N PRO A 184 -8.86 -21.29 6.54
CA PRO A 184 -9.10 -20.20 7.49
C PRO A 184 -9.05 -18.85 6.78
N THR A 185 -10.14 -18.09 6.85
CA THR A 185 -10.29 -16.87 6.08
C THR A 185 -11.11 -15.87 6.87
N VAL A 186 -10.55 -14.69 7.10
CA VAL A 186 -11.22 -13.55 7.72
C VAL A 186 -11.36 -12.48 6.66
N LEU A 187 -12.58 -12.31 6.15
CA LEU A 187 -12.92 -11.23 5.24
C LEU A 187 -13.20 -9.98 6.06
N GLU A 188 -12.38 -8.96 5.86
CA GLU A 188 -12.59 -7.68 6.53
C GLU A 188 -13.71 -6.89 5.85
N PRO A 189 -14.67 -6.32 6.60
CA PRO A 189 -15.67 -5.44 6.04
C PRO A 189 -15.03 -4.13 5.57
N PHE A 190 -15.61 -3.50 4.54
CA PHE A 190 -15.19 -2.17 4.11
C PHE A 190 -15.24 -1.18 5.27
N PRO A 191 -14.20 -0.35 5.49
CA PRO A 191 -14.12 0.53 6.65
C PRO A 191 -15.31 1.50 6.76
N ASP A 192 -15.77 1.73 7.98
CA ASP A 192 -16.80 2.74 8.25
C ASP A 192 -16.19 4.14 8.23
N GLY A 193 -16.65 4.97 7.29
CA GLY A 193 -16.23 6.35 7.15
C GLY A 193 -16.58 7.25 8.35
N ALA A 194 -17.57 6.89 9.17
CA ALA A 194 -17.95 7.67 10.34
C ALA A 194 -16.91 7.60 11.46
N ILE A 195 -16.24 6.48 11.59
CA ILE A 195 -15.20 6.26 12.61
C ILE A 195 -13.77 6.45 12.08
N PHE A 196 -13.61 6.77 10.80
CA PHE A 196 -12.29 6.98 10.21
C PHE A 196 -11.51 8.06 10.94
N ARG A 197 -10.27 7.77 11.30
CA ARG A 197 -9.32 8.72 11.89
C ARG A 197 -7.98 8.57 11.20
N ALA A 198 -7.56 9.62 10.48
CA ALA A 198 -6.24 9.64 9.86
C ALA A 198 -5.14 9.53 10.92
N SER A 199 -4.05 8.89 10.55
CA SER A 199 -2.79 8.98 11.27
C SER A 199 -2.26 10.42 11.23
N ARG A 200 -1.16 10.68 11.94
CA ARG A 200 -0.51 11.99 11.94
C ARG A 200 -0.22 12.42 10.50
N THR A 201 -0.54 13.69 10.18
CA THR A 201 -0.26 14.28 8.86
C THR A 201 1.22 14.15 8.49
N LEU A 202 1.50 13.61 7.32
CA LEU A 202 2.86 13.42 6.85
C LEU A 202 3.57 14.75 6.62
N PRO A 203 4.90 14.80 6.83
CA PRO A 203 5.68 16.01 6.55
C PRO A 203 5.71 16.27 5.04
N THR A 204 5.67 17.54 4.67
CA THR A 204 5.89 17.91 3.26
C THR A 204 7.34 17.59 2.90
N PRO A 205 7.60 16.79 1.85
CA PRO A 205 8.98 16.63 1.39
C PRO A 205 9.49 17.99 0.91
N HIS A 206 10.54 18.52 1.52
CA HIS A 206 11.21 19.68 0.95
C HIS A 206 11.71 19.29 -0.44
N PRO A 207 11.49 20.14 -1.47
CA PRO A 207 12.18 19.94 -2.74
C PRO A 207 13.67 19.88 -2.43
N ALA A 208 14.37 18.94 -3.06
CA ALA A 208 15.82 18.90 -2.99
C ALA A 208 16.33 20.30 -3.32
N SER A 209 17.10 20.90 -2.42
CA SER A 209 17.82 22.13 -2.73
C SER A 209 18.69 21.87 -3.96
N PRO A 210 18.73 22.80 -4.93
CA PRO A 210 19.47 22.63 -6.16
C PRO A 210 20.97 22.43 -5.94
#